data_a0529d62ec57a135983ea7d5638456a7
#
_entry.id   a0529d62ec57a135983ea7d5638456a7
#
_cell.length_a   1.000
_cell.length_b   1.000
_cell.length_c   1.000
_cell.angle_alpha   90.00
_cell.angle_beta   90.00
_cell.angle_gamma   90.00
#
_symmetry.space_group_name_H-M   'P 1'
#
loop_
_entity.id
_entity.type
_entity.pdbx_description
1 polymer ?
#
loop_
_entity_poly.entity_id
_entity_poly.type
_entity_poly.pdbx_seq_one_letter_code
_entity_poly.pdbx_strand_id
1 'polypeptide(L)'
;GTEAARFQTGLLLNAVRNSVFVGVVSTLVATALGTMLALALTRGRFPGRQTLGALFYLPVVIPDITQGVSLAIFFNLVFEAVQRALGVRLVPGFGTIIIAHIAFNVSYVLIVVRARLATMDPSLEEAASDLGANRFQAFWRVTFPILMPGILAGALLAFTLSLDDFVITFFNAGVGTTTLPLFVYGMLKQRVPPEINAISTLMILVSILLVGASLLLQRRSART
;
A
#
# COMPACT_ATOMS: atom_id res chain seq x y z
N GLY A 1 38.67 1.89 9.19
CA GLY A 1 37.70 2.79 8.45
C GLY A 1 36.96 2.08 7.34
N THR A 2 37.62 1.30 6.50
CA THR A 2 37.01 0.70 5.28
C THR A 2 36.05 -0.47 5.52
N GLU A 3 36.29 -1.31 6.53
CA GLU A 3 35.39 -2.43 6.85
C GLU A 3 34.07 -1.98 7.47
N ALA A 4 34.09 -1.02 8.39
CA ALA A 4 32.90 -0.45 8.99
C ALA A 4 32.03 0.26 7.93
N ALA A 5 32.64 0.97 7.00
CA ALA A 5 31.93 1.61 5.89
C ALA A 5 31.28 0.57 4.96
N ARG A 6 31.98 -0.51 4.62
CA ARG A 6 31.43 -1.63 3.82
C ARG A 6 30.28 -2.32 4.53
N PHE A 7 30.38 -2.54 5.83
CA PHE A 7 29.31 -3.15 6.64
C PHE A 7 28.07 -2.26 6.67
N GLN A 8 28.21 -0.95 6.88
CA GLN A 8 27.11 -0.01 6.84
C GLN A 8 26.47 0.08 5.46
N THR A 9 27.27 0.07 4.38
CA THR A 9 26.75 0.04 3.01
C THR A 9 25.94 -1.23 2.74
N GLY A 10 26.38 -2.39 3.23
CA GLY A 10 25.65 -3.64 3.13
C GLY A 10 24.29 -3.59 3.84
N LEU A 11 24.25 -3.03 5.06
CA LEU A 11 22.99 -2.87 5.81
C LEU A 11 22.03 -1.91 5.12
N LEU A 12 22.56 -0.81 4.57
CA LEU A 12 21.76 0.14 3.80
C LEU A 12 21.13 -0.51 2.56
N LEU A 13 21.92 -1.23 1.76
CA LEU A 13 21.42 -1.92 0.57
C LEU A 13 20.33 -2.95 0.92
N ASN A 14 20.52 -3.68 2.02
CA ASN A 14 19.50 -4.59 2.52
C ASN A 14 18.22 -3.83 2.94
N ALA A 15 18.35 -2.69 3.61
CA ALA A 15 17.21 -1.87 4.00
C ALA A 15 16.44 -1.31 2.79
N VAL A 16 17.16 -0.85 1.76
CA VAL A 16 16.56 -0.43 0.47
C VAL A 16 15.81 -1.60 -0.18
N ARG A 17 16.47 -2.76 -0.31
CA ARG A 17 15.87 -3.96 -0.88
C ARG A 17 14.60 -4.37 -0.12
N ASN A 18 14.65 -4.35 1.20
CA ASN A 18 13.51 -4.70 2.05
C ASN A 18 12.35 -3.72 1.84
N SER A 19 12.62 -2.40 1.80
CA SER A 19 11.60 -1.40 1.52
C SER A 19 10.94 -1.61 0.16
N VAL A 20 11.74 -1.82 -0.89
CA VAL A 20 11.21 -2.06 -2.24
C VAL A 20 10.41 -3.36 -2.28
N PHE A 21 10.89 -4.43 -1.67
CA PHE A 21 10.19 -5.71 -1.61
C PHE A 21 8.82 -5.58 -0.90
N VAL A 22 8.80 -5.01 0.30
CA VAL A 22 7.57 -4.76 1.05
C VAL A 22 6.64 -3.85 0.26
N GLY A 23 7.17 -2.74 -0.28
CA GLY A 23 6.41 -1.77 -1.06
C GLY A 23 5.76 -2.39 -2.29
N VAL A 24 6.50 -3.15 -3.08
CA VAL A 24 5.97 -3.80 -4.30
C VAL A 24 4.91 -4.84 -3.96
N VAL A 25 5.21 -5.76 -3.04
CA VAL A 25 4.29 -6.86 -2.71
C VAL A 25 3.00 -6.33 -2.10
N SER A 26 3.10 -5.42 -1.11
CA SER A 26 1.92 -4.83 -0.47
C SER A 26 1.10 -3.99 -1.45
N THR A 27 1.73 -3.22 -2.32
CA THR A 27 1.05 -2.41 -3.34
C THR A 27 0.28 -3.27 -4.34
N LEU A 28 0.87 -4.34 -4.86
CA LEU A 28 0.20 -5.22 -5.81
C LEU A 28 -1.07 -5.82 -5.21
N VAL A 29 -0.97 -6.35 -3.99
CA VAL A 29 -2.12 -6.95 -3.30
C VAL A 29 -3.15 -5.88 -2.92
N ALA A 30 -2.71 -4.75 -2.35
CA ALA A 30 -3.61 -3.67 -1.98
C ALA A 30 -4.32 -3.05 -3.20
N THR A 31 -3.65 -2.94 -4.35
CA THR A 31 -4.25 -2.44 -5.59
C THR A 31 -5.32 -3.38 -6.11
N ALA A 32 -5.06 -4.69 -6.11
CA ALA A 32 -6.06 -5.67 -6.50
C ALA A 32 -7.29 -5.63 -5.57
N LEU A 33 -7.07 -5.72 -4.26
CA LEU A 33 -8.14 -5.71 -3.26
C LEU A 33 -8.91 -4.38 -3.24
N GLY A 34 -8.21 -3.24 -3.25
CA GLY A 34 -8.81 -1.91 -3.23
C GLY A 34 -9.64 -1.63 -4.48
N THR A 35 -9.18 -2.08 -5.66
CA THR A 35 -9.95 -1.99 -6.92
C THR A 35 -11.19 -2.86 -6.88
N MET A 36 -11.08 -4.11 -6.42
CA MET A 36 -12.24 -5.00 -6.26
C MET A 36 -13.27 -4.43 -5.28
N LEU A 37 -12.82 -3.88 -4.15
CA LEU A 37 -13.68 -3.21 -3.17
C LEU A 37 -14.32 -1.95 -3.74
N ALA A 38 -13.59 -1.15 -4.50
CA ALA A 38 -14.13 0.04 -5.16
C ALA A 38 -15.29 -0.32 -6.11
N LEU A 39 -15.11 -1.36 -6.92
CA LEU A 39 -16.15 -1.89 -7.81
C LEU A 39 -17.35 -2.43 -7.02
N ALA A 40 -17.08 -3.27 -6.00
CA ALA A 40 -18.13 -3.87 -5.18
C ALA A 40 -18.94 -2.81 -4.41
N LEU A 41 -18.28 -1.82 -3.83
CA LEU A 41 -18.92 -0.75 -3.07
C LEU A 41 -19.60 0.31 -3.95
N THR A 42 -19.22 0.45 -5.21
CA THR A 42 -19.86 1.41 -6.11
C THR A 42 -21.03 0.80 -6.86
N ARG A 43 -20.92 -0.44 -7.34
CA ARG A 43 -21.89 -1.12 -8.20
C ARG A 43 -22.69 -2.22 -7.50
N GLY A 44 -22.17 -2.77 -6.42
CA GLY A 44 -22.83 -3.83 -5.67
C GLY A 44 -24.11 -3.35 -5.00
N ARG A 45 -25.13 -4.21 -4.98
CA ARG A 45 -26.38 -4.02 -4.23
C ARG A 45 -26.50 -5.13 -3.21
N PHE A 46 -25.94 -4.91 -2.01
CA PHE A 46 -25.99 -5.88 -0.92
C PHE A 46 -26.21 -5.16 0.42
N PRO A 47 -26.82 -5.84 1.41
CA PRO A 47 -27.02 -5.28 2.74
C PRO A 47 -25.67 -5.03 3.41
N GLY A 48 -25.55 -3.93 4.18
CA GLY A 48 -24.30 -3.59 4.86
C GLY A 48 -23.23 -2.87 4.01
N ARG A 49 -23.51 -2.57 2.73
CA ARG A 49 -22.59 -1.87 1.83
C ARG A 49 -22.05 -0.56 2.41
N GLN A 50 -22.91 0.24 3.03
CA GLN A 50 -22.51 1.51 3.65
C GLN A 50 -21.60 1.28 4.84
N THR A 51 -21.94 0.34 5.70
CA THR A 51 -21.13 -0.03 6.87
C THR A 51 -19.76 -0.56 6.45
N LEU A 52 -19.73 -1.44 5.45
CA LEU A 52 -18.47 -1.95 4.90
C LEU A 52 -17.63 -0.83 4.30
N GLY A 53 -18.26 0.08 3.56
CA GLY A 53 -17.59 1.27 3.04
C GLY A 53 -16.98 2.12 4.16
N ALA A 54 -17.76 2.43 5.19
CA ALA A 54 -17.28 3.19 6.34
C ALA A 54 -16.09 2.49 7.05
N LEU A 55 -16.15 1.17 7.20
CA LEU A 55 -15.07 0.38 7.81
C LEU A 55 -13.75 0.51 7.04
N PHE A 56 -13.80 0.47 5.71
CA PHE A 56 -12.59 0.63 4.88
C PHE A 56 -12.10 2.08 4.78
N TYR A 57 -12.84 3.07 5.28
CA TYR A 57 -12.33 4.43 5.44
C TYR A 57 -11.61 4.65 6.80
N LEU A 58 -11.83 3.79 7.78
CA LEU A 58 -11.23 3.92 9.11
C LEU A 58 -9.70 4.03 9.09
N PRO A 59 -8.95 3.21 8.31
CA PRO A 59 -7.49 3.31 8.29
C PRO A 59 -6.96 4.67 7.84
N VAL A 60 -7.73 5.43 7.07
CA VAL A 60 -7.31 6.79 6.63
C VAL A 60 -7.50 7.83 7.72
N VAL A 61 -8.37 7.57 8.69
CA VAL A 61 -8.71 8.50 9.77
C VAL A 61 -7.96 8.17 11.06
N ILE A 62 -7.69 6.89 11.29
CA ILE A 62 -7.00 6.42 12.50
C ILE A 62 -5.51 6.79 12.42
N PRO A 63 -4.90 7.37 13.46
CA PRO A 63 -3.48 7.68 13.49
C PRO A 63 -2.61 6.42 13.27
N ASP A 64 -1.54 6.53 12.49
CA ASP A 64 -0.65 5.42 12.12
C ASP A 64 -0.09 4.68 13.33
N ILE A 65 0.21 5.40 14.42
CA ILE A 65 0.71 4.79 15.65
C ILE A 65 -0.34 3.85 16.28
N THR A 66 -1.61 4.23 16.25
CA THR A 66 -2.70 3.40 16.74
C THR A 66 -2.86 2.16 15.86
N GLN A 67 -2.78 2.32 14.54
CA GLN A 67 -2.83 1.19 13.61
C GLN A 67 -1.66 0.23 13.83
N GLY A 68 -0.43 0.76 13.90
CA GLY A 68 0.78 -0.03 14.09
C GLY A 68 0.75 -0.87 15.36
N VAL A 69 0.36 -0.24 16.49
CA VAL A 69 0.25 -0.92 17.79
C VAL A 69 -0.88 -1.95 17.77
N SER A 70 -2.06 -1.60 17.22
CA SER A 70 -3.20 -2.51 17.15
C SER A 70 -2.91 -3.75 16.31
N LEU A 71 -2.22 -3.58 15.17
CA LEU A 71 -1.79 -4.69 14.33
C LEU A 71 -0.75 -5.56 15.02
N ALA A 72 0.20 -4.98 15.75
CA ALA A 72 1.19 -5.74 16.53
C ALA A 72 0.52 -6.59 17.62
N ILE A 73 -0.45 -6.03 18.34
CA ILE A 73 -1.24 -6.79 19.33
C ILE A 73 -2.01 -7.91 18.63
N PHE A 74 -2.69 -7.61 17.51
CA PHE A 74 -3.43 -8.61 16.73
C PHE A 74 -2.53 -9.76 16.28
N PHE A 75 -1.35 -9.47 15.72
CA PHE A 75 -0.42 -10.52 15.31
C PHE A 75 0.07 -11.35 16.49
N ASN A 76 0.36 -10.74 17.63
CA ASN A 76 0.76 -11.50 18.82
C ASN A 76 -0.35 -12.45 19.28
N LEU A 77 -1.61 -12.00 19.31
CA LEU A 77 -2.75 -12.85 19.66
C LEU A 77 -2.92 -14.02 18.68
N VAL A 78 -2.78 -13.75 17.37
CA VAL A 78 -2.83 -14.79 16.33
C VAL A 78 -1.68 -15.78 16.51
N PHE A 79 -0.46 -15.31 16.75
CA PHE A 79 0.71 -16.16 16.94
C PHE A 79 0.56 -17.07 18.17
N GLU A 80 0.07 -16.55 19.28
CA GLU A 80 -0.24 -17.36 20.46
C GLU A 80 -1.32 -18.40 20.17
N ALA A 81 -2.40 -18.04 19.47
CA ALA A 81 -3.45 -18.97 19.10
C ALA A 81 -2.94 -20.10 18.21
N VAL A 82 -2.11 -19.76 17.19
CA VAL A 82 -1.48 -20.76 16.32
C VAL A 82 -0.52 -21.66 17.10
N GLN A 83 0.29 -21.09 17.99
CA GLN A 83 1.20 -21.87 18.81
C GLN A 83 0.45 -22.84 19.73
N ARG A 84 -0.66 -22.41 20.35
CA ARG A 84 -1.49 -23.28 21.19
C ARG A 84 -2.20 -24.38 20.41
N ALA A 85 -2.69 -24.06 19.19
CA ALA A 85 -3.48 -25.01 18.39
C ALA A 85 -2.61 -25.98 17.58
N LEU A 86 -1.49 -25.51 17.03
CA LEU A 86 -0.67 -26.24 16.05
C LEU A 86 0.76 -26.51 16.53
N GLY A 87 1.16 -25.98 17.69
CA GLY A 87 2.54 -26.08 18.18
C GLY A 87 3.58 -25.31 17.36
N VAL A 88 3.16 -24.50 16.40
CA VAL A 88 4.03 -23.72 15.48
C VAL A 88 4.27 -22.34 16.07
N ARG A 89 5.54 -21.99 16.26
CA ARG A 89 5.95 -20.66 16.73
C ARG A 89 6.12 -19.72 15.55
N LEU A 90 5.20 -18.78 15.39
CA LEU A 90 5.30 -17.67 14.45
C LEU A 90 5.99 -16.47 15.11
N VAL A 91 6.71 -15.68 14.30
CA VAL A 91 7.39 -14.47 14.75
C VAL A 91 7.14 -13.32 13.77
N PRO A 92 7.19 -12.05 14.22
CA PRO A 92 7.12 -10.90 13.33
C PRO A 92 8.22 -10.96 12.26
N GLY A 93 7.90 -10.46 11.06
CA GLY A 93 8.80 -10.48 9.93
C GLY A 93 8.19 -9.82 8.70
N PHE A 94 8.63 -10.21 7.50
CA PHE A 94 8.07 -9.68 6.26
C PHE A 94 6.56 -9.90 6.14
N GLY A 95 6.05 -11.05 6.59
CA GLY A 95 4.62 -11.34 6.53
C GLY A 95 3.78 -10.34 7.32
N THR A 96 4.18 -10.02 8.56
CA THR A 96 3.48 -9.04 9.40
C THR A 96 3.54 -7.64 8.81
N ILE A 97 4.72 -7.21 8.31
CA ILE A 97 4.86 -5.90 7.67
C ILE A 97 3.99 -5.83 6.42
N ILE A 98 4.07 -6.82 5.53
CA ILE A 98 3.31 -6.82 4.26
C ILE A 98 1.81 -6.80 4.53
N ILE A 99 1.30 -7.62 5.46
CA ILE A 99 -0.13 -7.63 5.80
C ILE A 99 -0.55 -6.28 6.40
N ALA A 100 0.27 -5.70 7.28
CA ALA A 100 0.02 -4.39 7.86
C ALA A 100 -0.05 -3.30 6.78
N HIS A 101 0.89 -3.31 5.83
CA HIS A 101 0.91 -2.37 4.71
C HIS A 101 -0.28 -2.57 3.77
N ILE A 102 -0.70 -3.80 3.51
CA ILE A 102 -1.92 -4.07 2.74
C ILE A 102 -3.14 -3.49 3.46
N ALA A 103 -3.24 -3.68 4.77
CA ALA A 103 -4.41 -3.28 5.55
C ALA A 103 -4.73 -1.78 5.43
N PHE A 104 -3.73 -0.90 5.47
CA PHE A 104 -3.98 0.53 5.30
C PHE A 104 -4.02 0.95 3.82
N ASN A 105 -3.16 0.39 2.96
CA ASN A 105 -3.09 0.75 1.55
C ASN A 105 -4.35 0.42 0.75
N VAL A 106 -5.06 -0.66 1.10
CA VAL A 106 -6.36 -1.00 0.48
C VAL A 106 -7.32 0.18 0.52
N SER A 107 -7.35 0.92 1.63
CA SER A 107 -8.21 2.09 1.82
C SER A 107 -7.85 3.23 0.87
N TYR A 108 -6.58 3.54 0.71
CA TYR A 108 -6.13 4.59 -0.21
C TYR A 108 -6.42 4.25 -1.66
N VAL A 109 -6.13 3.01 -2.10
CA VAL A 109 -6.46 2.54 -3.45
C VAL A 109 -7.97 2.58 -3.68
N LEU A 110 -8.76 2.10 -2.71
CA LEU A 110 -10.23 2.14 -2.76
C LEU A 110 -10.74 3.57 -3.02
N ILE A 111 -10.24 4.56 -2.29
CA ILE A 111 -10.66 5.96 -2.42
C ILE A 111 -10.34 6.49 -3.83
N VAL A 112 -9.11 6.29 -4.31
CA VAL A 112 -8.67 6.79 -5.61
C VAL A 112 -9.44 6.14 -6.75
N VAL A 113 -9.60 4.81 -6.73
CA VAL A 113 -10.34 4.08 -7.77
C VAL A 113 -11.83 4.42 -7.73
N ARG A 114 -12.41 4.57 -6.53
CA ARG A 114 -13.81 4.97 -6.38
C ARG A 114 -14.09 6.38 -6.89
N ALA A 115 -13.16 7.31 -6.68
CA ALA A 115 -13.27 8.66 -7.27
C ALA A 115 -13.26 8.60 -8.80
N ARG A 116 -12.45 7.73 -9.40
CA ARG A 116 -12.44 7.52 -10.86
C ARG A 116 -13.73 6.86 -11.35
N LEU A 117 -14.26 5.88 -10.63
CA LEU A 117 -15.55 5.26 -10.95
C LEU A 117 -16.72 6.25 -10.94
N ALA A 118 -16.68 7.21 -10.02
CA ALA A 118 -17.73 8.23 -9.90
C ALA A 118 -17.79 9.20 -11.09
N THR A 119 -16.68 9.35 -11.84
CA THR A 119 -16.63 10.19 -13.05
C THR A 119 -16.91 9.43 -14.35
N MET A 120 -17.07 8.11 -14.28
CA MET A 120 -17.34 7.27 -15.43
C MET A 120 -18.84 7.33 -15.80
N ASP A 121 -19.13 7.59 -17.08
CA ASP A 121 -20.50 7.56 -17.59
C ASP A 121 -21.03 6.11 -17.64
N PRO A 122 -22.14 5.79 -16.93
CA PRO A 122 -22.73 4.47 -16.94
C PRO A 122 -23.23 4.04 -18.34
N SER A 123 -23.58 4.98 -19.21
CA SER A 123 -24.08 4.70 -20.57
C SER A 123 -23.08 3.95 -21.45
N LEU A 124 -21.77 4.05 -21.15
CA LEU A 124 -20.74 3.31 -21.87
C LEU A 124 -20.84 1.79 -21.70
N GLU A 125 -21.27 1.33 -20.54
CA GLU A 125 -21.49 -0.11 -20.29
C GLU A 125 -22.82 -0.58 -20.87
N GLU A 126 -23.84 0.29 -20.84
CA GLU A 126 -25.12 0.02 -21.48
C GLU A 126 -24.95 -0.12 -22.99
N ALA A 127 -24.25 0.83 -23.63
CA ALA A 127 -23.93 0.76 -25.06
C ALA A 127 -23.13 -0.49 -25.45
N ALA A 128 -22.17 -0.92 -24.60
CA ALA A 128 -21.45 -2.17 -24.84
C ALA A 128 -22.37 -3.38 -24.77
N SER A 129 -23.34 -3.37 -23.85
CA SER A 129 -24.32 -4.45 -23.71
C SER A 129 -25.30 -4.49 -24.90
N ASP A 130 -25.72 -3.33 -25.41
CA ASP A 130 -26.58 -3.20 -26.60
C ASP A 130 -25.87 -3.73 -27.86
N LEU A 131 -24.53 -3.62 -27.93
CA LEU A 131 -23.68 -4.20 -28.96
C LEU A 131 -23.41 -5.70 -28.74
N GLY A 132 -24.07 -6.36 -27.78
CA GLY A 132 -23.97 -7.79 -27.51
C GLY A 132 -22.80 -8.21 -26.61
N ALA A 133 -22.12 -7.27 -25.95
CA ALA A 133 -21.09 -7.62 -25.00
C ALA A 133 -21.71 -8.20 -23.71
N ASN A 134 -21.20 -9.33 -23.25
CA ASN A 134 -21.54 -9.81 -21.92
C ASN A 134 -20.82 -8.98 -20.83
N ARG A 135 -21.23 -9.14 -19.56
CA ARG A 135 -20.67 -8.36 -18.41
C ARG A 135 -19.15 -8.44 -18.28
N PHE A 136 -18.56 -9.60 -18.58
CA PHE A 136 -17.12 -9.80 -18.52
C PHE A 136 -16.42 -9.04 -19.66
N GLN A 137 -16.99 -9.09 -20.86
CA GLN A 137 -16.46 -8.35 -22.03
C GLN A 137 -16.60 -6.84 -21.84
N ALA A 138 -17.74 -6.36 -21.35
CA ALA A 138 -17.94 -4.95 -21.03
C ALA A 138 -16.94 -4.48 -19.96
N PHE A 139 -16.69 -5.27 -18.92
CA PHE A 139 -15.68 -4.95 -17.90
C PHE A 139 -14.28 -4.82 -18.51
N TRP A 140 -13.77 -5.84 -19.23
CA TRP A 140 -12.40 -5.84 -19.72
C TRP A 140 -12.15 -4.91 -20.89
N ARG A 141 -13.17 -4.64 -21.75
CA ARG A 141 -13.02 -3.81 -22.93
C ARG A 141 -13.42 -2.36 -22.74
N VAL A 142 -14.25 -2.06 -21.75
CA VAL A 142 -14.75 -0.70 -21.49
C VAL A 142 -14.34 -0.22 -20.11
N THR A 143 -14.80 -0.88 -19.05
CA THR A 143 -14.64 -0.41 -17.68
C THR A 143 -13.18 -0.39 -17.24
N PHE A 144 -12.46 -1.50 -17.41
CA PHE A 144 -11.09 -1.66 -16.92
C PHE A 144 -10.11 -0.68 -17.61
N PRO A 145 -10.13 -0.48 -18.93
CA PRO A 145 -9.27 0.52 -19.57
C PRO A 145 -9.54 1.95 -19.09
N ILE A 146 -10.80 2.31 -18.87
CA ILE A 146 -11.19 3.63 -18.36
C ILE A 146 -10.71 3.83 -16.90
N LEU A 147 -10.71 2.76 -16.11
CA LEU A 147 -10.26 2.79 -14.72
C LEU A 147 -8.74 2.70 -14.58
N MET A 148 -8.03 2.20 -15.57
CA MET A 148 -6.58 1.93 -15.51
C MET A 148 -5.77 3.15 -15.00
N PRO A 149 -5.99 4.38 -15.46
CA PRO A 149 -5.27 5.53 -14.94
C PRO A 149 -5.51 5.76 -13.43
N GLY A 150 -6.74 5.52 -12.96
CA GLY A 150 -7.08 5.59 -11.53
C GLY A 150 -6.45 4.47 -10.72
N ILE A 151 -6.43 3.25 -11.26
CA ILE A 151 -5.80 2.08 -10.64
C ILE A 151 -4.29 2.32 -10.50
N LEU A 152 -3.63 2.80 -11.57
CA LEU A 152 -2.21 3.13 -11.54
C LEU A 152 -1.89 4.26 -10.57
N ALA A 153 -2.73 5.31 -10.52
CA ALA A 153 -2.56 6.40 -9.57
C ALA A 153 -2.71 5.91 -8.11
N GLY A 154 -3.69 5.04 -7.85
CA GLY A 154 -3.87 4.40 -6.54
C GLY A 154 -2.68 3.50 -6.16
N ALA A 155 -2.17 2.73 -7.11
CA ALA A 155 -0.99 1.88 -6.93
C ALA A 155 0.26 2.70 -6.61
N LEU A 156 0.53 3.79 -7.37
CA LEU A 156 1.67 4.66 -7.11
C LEU A 156 1.58 5.36 -5.74
N LEU A 157 0.37 5.78 -5.35
CA LEU A 157 0.14 6.34 -4.02
C LEU A 157 0.43 5.29 -2.92
N ALA A 158 -0.15 4.09 -3.04
CA ALA A 158 0.08 3.00 -2.10
C ALA A 158 1.56 2.61 -1.99
N PHE A 159 2.28 2.56 -3.12
CA PHE A 159 3.70 2.29 -3.14
C PHE A 159 4.50 3.38 -2.43
N THR A 160 4.18 4.65 -2.67
CA THR A 160 4.85 5.78 -2.02
C THR A 160 4.63 5.74 -0.51
N LEU A 161 3.39 5.55 -0.06
CA LEU A 161 3.05 5.43 1.35
C LEU A 161 3.76 4.24 2.02
N SER A 162 3.90 3.13 1.30
CA SER A 162 4.61 1.95 1.80
C SER A 162 6.13 2.16 1.90
N LEU A 163 6.75 2.93 0.97
CA LEU A 163 8.18 3.24 1.02
C LEU A 163 8.54 4.17 2.17
N ASP A 164 7.66 5.08 2.50
CA ASP A 164 7.85 6.16 3.49
C ASP A 164 7.44 5.74 4.88
N ASP A 165 6.71 4.60 5.02
CA ASP A 165 6.20 4.16 6.30
C ASP A 165 7.32 3.77 7.26
N PHE A 166 7.31 4.47 8.39
CA PHE A 166 8.14 4.17 9.54
C PHE A 166 7.33 3.54 10.67
N VAL A 167 6.15 4.10 10.94
CA VAL A 167 5.42 3.85 12.20
C VAL A 167 4.86 2.43 12.22
N ILE A 168 4.12 2.04 11.19
CA ILE A 168 3.50 0.72 11.12
C ILE A 168 4.59 -0.35 11.02
N THR A 169 5.62 -0.10 10.22
CA THR A 169 6.79 -1.00 10.13
C THR A 169 7.48 -1.15 11.48
N PHE A 170 7.69 -0.08 12.24
CA PHE A 170 8.38 -0.11 13.53
C PHE A 170 7.75 -1.11 14.51
N PHE A 171 6.42 -1.15 14.57
CA PHE A 171 5.70 -2.05 15.48
C PHE A 171 5.58 -3.49 14.96
N ASN A 172 5.70 -3.72 13.65
CA ASN A 172 5.41 -5.01 13.02
C ASN A 172 6.63 -5.67 12.37
N ALA A 173 7.81 -5.02 12.41
CA ALA A 173 9.06 -5.58 11.89
C ALA A 173 9.61 -6.66 12.81
N GLY A 174 10.31 -7.61 12.22
CA GLY A 174 11.06 -8.65 12.90
C GLY A 174 12.56 -8.59 12.58
N VAL A 175 13.31 -9.58 13.07
CA VAL A 175 14.74 -9.68 12.81
C VAL A 175 14.99 -9.81 11.31
N GLY A 176 15.91 -9.01 10.77
CA GLY A 176 16.33 -9.04 9.36
C GLY A 176 15.38 -8.34 8.39
N THR A 177 14.27 -7.72 8.88
CA THR A 177 13.27 -7.06 8.03
C THR A 177 13.31 -5.53 8.12
N THR A 178 14.44 -4.99 8.51
CA THR A 178 14.65 -3.53 8.61
C THR A 178 14.44 -2.87 7.25
N THR A 179 13.48 -1.95 7.19
CA THR A 179 13.23 -1.10 6.01
C THR A 179 14.08 0.16 6.04
N LEU A 180 14.13 0.90 4.94
CA LEU A 180 14.95 2.09 4.83
C LEU A 180 14.58 3.19 5.85
N PRO A 181 13.28 3.54 6.08
CA PRO A 181 12.91 4.48 7.14
C PRO A 181 13.36 4.02 8.52
N LEU A 182 13.22 2.72 8.81
CA LEU A 182 13.63 2.13 10.09
C LEU A 182 15.14 2.17 10.27
N PHE A 183 15.90 1.91 9.20
CA PHE A 183 17.36 2.00 9.18
C PHE A 183 17.83 3.44 9.43
N VAL A 184 17.26 4.42 8.72
CA VAL A 184 17.57 5.85 8.89
C VAL A 184 17.30 6.30 10.32
N TYR A 185 16.15 5.91 10.90
CA TYR A 185 15.84 6.20 12.30
C TYR A 185 16.84 5.61 13.28
N GLY A 186 17.29 4.37 13.06
CA GLY A 186 18.32 3.70 13.87
C GLY A 186 19.66 4.46 13.84
N MET A 187 20.04 4.98 12.68
CA MET A 187 21.27 5.79 12.53
C MET A 187 21.16 7.14 13.24
N LEU A 188 20.01 7.80 13.17
CA LEU A 188 19.78 9.10 13.84
C LEU A 188 19.96 9.04 15.35
N LYS A 189 19.69 7.90 15.97
CA LYS A 189 19.91 7.69 17.43
C LYS A 189 21.38 7.59 17.83
N GLN A 190 22.26 7.24 16.93
CA GLN A 190 23.68 7.03 17.26
C GLN A 190 24.55 8.24 16.88
N ARG A 191 24.48 8.70 15.65
CA ARG A 191 25.10 9.93 15.10
C ARG A 191 24.45 10.22 13.74
N VAL A 192 24.39 11.47 13.32
CA VAL A 192 23.92 11.86 11.98
C VAL A 192 25.13 11.91 11.02
N PRO A 193 25.52 10.79 10.36
CA PRO A 193 26.57 10.86 9.38
C PRO A 193 26.07 11.54 8.10
N PRO A 194 26.96 12.18 7.30
CA PRO A 194 26.59 12.90 6.06
C PRO A 194 25.82 12.04 5.06
N GLU A 195 26.01 10.73 5.09
CA GLU A 195 25.32 9.76 4.23
C GLU A 195 23.80 9.75 4.44
N ILE A 196 23.32 10.08 5.66
CA ILE A 196 21.89 10.19 5.94
C ILE A 196 21.25 11.32 5.13
N ASN A 197 21.96 12.47 5.01
CA ASN A 197 21.44 13.59 4.26
C ASN A 197 21.28 13.23 2.76
N ALA A 198 22.22 12.48 2.20
CA ALA A 198 22.15 11.99 0.82
C ALA A 198 20.97 11.03 0.62
N ILE A 199 20.77 10.07 1.55
CA ILE A 199 19.68 9.10 1.49
C ILE A 199 18.33 9.80 1.64
N SER A 200 18.19 10.68 2.62
CA SER A 200 16.97 11.44 2.84
C SER A 200 16.59 12.29 1.63
N THR A 201 17.59 12.92 1.01
CA THR A 201 17.39 13.68 -0.23
C THR A 201 16.92 12.77 -1.36
N LEU A 202 17.53 11.59 -1.53
CA LEU A 202 17.12 10.63 -2.55
C LEU A 202 15.68 10.12 -2.31
N MET A 203 15.32 9.81 -1.08
CA MET A 203 13.96 9.41 -0.71
C MET A 203 12.94 10.49 -1.05
N ILE A 204 13.22 11.74 -0.66
CA ILE A 204 12.35 12.88 -0.97
C ILE A 204 12.19 13.04 -2.48
N LEU A 205 13.27 12.97 -3.26
CA LEU A 205 13.19 13.05 -4.71
C LEU A 205 12.36 11.93 -5.33
N VAL A 206 12.55 10.68 -4.89
CA VAL A 206 11.75 9.56 -5.37
C VAL A 206 10.28 9.73 -5.00
N SER A 207 9.97 10.13 -3.77
CA SER A 207 8.60 10.39 -3.33
C SER A 207 7.94 11.51 -4.14
N ILE A 208 8.64 12.62 -4.37
CA ILE A 208 8.15 13.74 -5.22
C ILE A 208 7.87 13.27 -6.65
N LEU A 209 8.75 12.47 -7.24
CA LEU A 209 8.57 11.95 -8.59
C LEU A 209 7.36 11.00 -8.66
N LEU A 210 7.20 10.10 -7.69
CA LEU A 210 6.08 9.16 -7.64
C LEU A 210 4.74 9.88 -7.42
N VAL A 211 4.68 10.83 -6.48
CA VAL A 211 3.48 11.64 -6.25
C VAL A 211 3.17 12.51 -7.47
N GLY A 212 4.18 13.13 -8.06
CA GLY A 212 4.03 13.91 -9.28
C GLY A 212 3.49 13.07 -10.45
N ALA A 213 4.03 11.87 -10.65
CA ALA A 213 3.53 10.93 -11.66
C ALA A 213 2.07 10.52 -11.38
N SER A 214 1.73 10.23 -10.13
CA SER A 214 0.36 9.91 -9.72
C SER A 214 -0.62 11.06 -10.07
N LEU A 215 -0.25 12.29 -9.72
CA LEU A 215 -1.08 13.47 -10.01
C LEU A 215 -1.23 13.75 -11.50
N LEU A 216 -0.17 13.54 -12.28
CA LEU A 216 -0.22 13.70 -13.75
C LEU A 216 -1.14 12.67 -14.39
N LEU A 217 -1.10 11.43 -13.95
CA LEU A 217 -2.01 10.37 -14.41
C LEU A 217 -3.47 10.70 -14.07
N GLN A 218 -3.73 11.21 -12.88
CA GLN A 218 -5.07 11.65 -12.47
C GLN A 218 -5.58 12.81 -13.34
N ARG A 219 -4.75 13.83 -13.63
CA ARG A 219 -5.12 14.98 -14.47
C ARG A 219 -5.41 14.58 -15.92
N ARG A 220 -4.64 13.68 -16.52
CA ARG A 220 -4.91 13.16 -17.87
C ARG A 220 -6.25 12.45 -17.93
N SER A 221 -6.56 11.69 -16.88
CA SER A 221 -7.82 10.96 -16.74
C SER A 221 -9.06 11.84 -16.59
N ALA A 222 -8.89 13.08 -16.12
CA ALA A 222 -10.00 14.04 -15.96
C ALA A 222 -10.29 14.85 -17.23
N ARG A 223 -9.42 14.76 -18.25
CA ARG A 223 -9.55 15.50 -19.52
C ARG A 223 -10.05 14.63 -20.69
N THR A 224 -10.10 13.33 -20.51
CA THR A 224 -10.71 12.34 -21.42
C THR A 224 -12.05 11.88 -20.89
#